data_8663f497d2ce4aeb9bb2a3ff4c8588dc
#
_entry.id   8663f497d2ce4aeb9bb2a3ff4c8588dc
#
_cell.length_a   1.000
_cell.length_b   1.000
_cell.length_c   1.000
_cell.angle_alpha   90.00
_cell.angle_beta   90.00
_cell.angle_gamma   90.00
#
_symmetry.space_group_name_H-M   'P 1'
#
loop_
_entity.id
_entity.type
_entity.pdbx_description
1 polymer ?
#
loop_
_entity_poly.entity_id
_entity_poly.type
_entity_poly.pdbx_seq_one_letter_code
_entity_poly.pdbx_strand_id
1 'polypeptide(L)'
;MLKVESLYYTYPDGHEALRGISLTVHEGEKLALVGANGSGKSTLLLHIAGAVKVQQGRITFRGQESQEVLRKNIGLTFQDADDQLLMPSVVEDVAFSLVAGGMSRSKAHERARAILDSLGISHLAERPPHRLSGGEKRIVSFAGVLAGEPEVLALDEPSSALDPRARRRVIDFLHKTKHTIILATHDLDMALDVCTRAVILSEGSVACEGTLPELFTDRKILEANGLELPLRYS
;
A
#
# COMPACT_ATOMS: atom_id res chain seq x y z
N MET A 1 6.36 -2.74 15.13
CA MET A 1 5.12 -2.00 15.45
C MET A 1 5.22 -0.59 14.90
N LEU A 2 4.22 -0.15 14.16
CA LEU A 2 4.05 1.20 13.63
C LEU A 2 2.95 1.89 14.45
N LYS A 3 3.16 3.14 14.86
CA LYS A 3 2.14 3.96 15.54
C LYS A 3 1.99 5.30 14.86
N VAL A 4 0.75 5.72 14.70
CA VAL A 4 0.34 7.06 14.30
C VAL A 4 -0.43 7.66 15.46
N GLU A 5 -0.08 8.87 15.89
CA GLU A 5 -0.68 9.52 17.06
C GLU A 5 -1.06 10.96 16.71
N SER A 6 -2.37 11.24 16.78
CA SER A 6 -2.97 12.57 16.55
C SER A 6 -2.43 13.25 15.29
N LEU A 7 -2.42 12.53 14.16
CA LEU A 7 -1.90 13.05 12.90
C LEU A 7 -2.92 13.97 12.23
N TYR A 8 -2.49 15.22 11.98
CA TYR A 8 -3.25 16.20 11.21
C TYR A 8 -2.46 16.61 9.98
N TYR A 9 -3.15 16.83 8.88
CA TYR A 9 -2.53 17.32 7.66
C TYR A 9 -3.52 18.15 6.83
N THR A 10 -3.05 19.33 6.42
CA THR A 10 -3.76 20.24 5.51
C THR A 10 -2.90 20.48 4.28
N TYR A 11 -3.47 20.28 3.10
CA TYR A 11 -2.82 20.58 1.83
C TYR A 11 -2.63 22.11 1.66
N PRO A 12 -1.69 22.55 0.78
CA PRO A 12 -1.45 23.99 0.54
C PRO A 12 -2.67 24.79 0.06
N ASP A 13 -3.65 24.13 -0.53
CA ASP A 13 -4.92 24.70 -0.98
C ASP A 13 -5.94 24.89 0.15
N GLY A 14 -5.59 24.50 1.38
CA GLY A 14 -6.45 24.60 2.57
C GLY A 14 -7.32 23.38 2.83
N HIS A 15 -7.25 22.33 2.00
CA HIS A 15 -8.01 21.10 2.24
C HIS A 15 -7.42 20.30 3.41
N GLU A 16 -8.20 20.12 4.49
CA GLU A 16 -7.84 19.27 5.62
C GLU A 16 -8.07 17.80 5.28
N ALA A 17 -6.98 17.07 4.97
CA ALA A 17 -7.04 15.68 4.56
C ALA A 17 -6.97 14.69 5.72
N LEU A 18 -6.32 15.05 6.83
CA LEU A 18 -6.23 14.22 8.04
C LEU A 18 -6.56 15.04 9.27
N ARG A 19 -7.43 14.49 10.15
CA ARG A 19 -8.01 15.17 11.30
C ARG A 19 -7.86 14.34 12.57
N GLY A 20 -6.63 14.29 13.12
CA GLY A 20 -6.35 13.62 14.38
C GLY A 20 -6.31 12.10 14.30
N ILE A 21 -5.84 11.56 13.17
CA ILE A 21 -5.71 10.11 12.99
C ILE A 21 -4.80 9.52 14.06
N SER A 22 -5.30 8.50 14.75
CA SER A 22 -4.51 7.68 15.66
C SER A 22 -4.79 6.22 15.36
N LEU A 23 -3.74 5.45 15.10
CA LEU A 23 -3.83 4.01 14.87
C LEU A 23 -2.50 3.31 15.18
N THR A 24 -2.59 2.03 15.45
CA THR A 24 -1.42 1.18 15.68
C THR A 24 -1.48 -0.01 14.74
N VAL A 25 -0.34 -0.35 14.12
CA VAL A 25 -0.20 -1.55 13.29
C VAL A 25 0.87 -2.44 13.91
N HIS A 26 0.49 -3.69 14.18
CA HIS A 26 1.38 -4.67 14.80
C HIS A 26 2.26 -5.36 13.75
N GLU A 27 3.37 -5.92 14.19
CA GLU A 27 4.27 -6.68 13.32
C GLU A 27 3.57 -7.94 12.80
N GLY A 28 3.66 -8.17 11.48
CA GLY A 28 2.98 -9.28 10.81
C GLY A 28 1.47 -9.07 10.60
N GLU A 29 0.91 -7.97 11.08
CA GLU A 29 -0.50 -7.64 10.89
C GLU A 29 -0.80 -7.26 9.44
N LYS A 30 -2.00 -7.66 8.98
CA LYS A 30 -2.57 -7.23 7.70
C LYS A 30 -3.81 -6.39 7.98
N LEU A 31 -3.62 -5.07 7.96
CA LEU A 31 -4.64 -4.06 8.23
C LEU A 31 -5.26 -3.56 6.94
N ALA A 32 -6.59 -3.59 6.84
CA ALA A 32 -7.34 -2.88 5.81
C ALA A 32 -7.63 -1.43 6.25
N LEU A 33 -7.29 -0.48 5.40
CA LEU A 33 -7.65 0.92 5.54
C LEU A 33 -8.72 1.22 4.49
N VAL A 34 -9.98 1.24 4.90
CA VAL A 34 -11.12 1.38 3.99
C VAL A 34 -11.84 2.70 4.19
N GLY A 35 -12.60 3.13 3.21
CA GLY A 35 -13.34 4.39 3.23
C GLY A 35 -13.65 4.90 1.83
N ALA A 36 -14.59 5.82 1.71
CA ALA A 36 -14.94 6.47 0.45
C ALA A 36 -13.74 7.18 -0.20
N ASN A 37 -13.86 7.53 -1.47
CA ASN A 37 -12.86 8.38 -2.14
C ASN A 37 -12.77 9.73 -1.42
N GLY A 38 -11.55 10.23 -1.23
CA GLY A 38 -11.30 11.47 -0.49
C GLY A 38 -11.32 11.33 1.05
N SER A 39 -11.50 10.13 1.60
CA SER A 39 -11.50 9.92 3.06
C SER A 39 -10.12 10.08 3.74
N GLY A 40 -9.03 10.27 2.99
CA GLY A 40 -7.68 10.48 3.51
C GLY A 40 -6.76 9.27 3.44
N LYS A 41 -7.17 8.11 2.88
CA LYS A 41 -6.39 6.87 2.83
C LYS A 41 -5.00 7.06 2.20
N SER A 42 -4.94 7.55 0.97
CA SER A 42 -3.68 7.77 0.25
C SER A 42 -2.79 8.78 0.98
N THR A 43 -3.39 9.86 1.50
CA THR A 43 -2.65 10.86 2.30
C THR A 43 -2.04 10.24 3.55
N LEU A 44 -2.77 9.37 4.24
CA LEU A 44 -2.27 8.66 5.42
C LEU A 44 -1.12 7.70 5.03
N LEU A 45 -1.25 6.94 3.94
CA LEU A 45 -0.18 6.07 3.45
C LEU A 45 1.09 6.83 3.09
N LEU A 46 0.98 8.01 2.44
CA LEU A 46 2.11 8.88 2.13
C LEU A 46 2.87 9.33 3.38
N HIS A 47 2.15 9.66 4.45
CA HIS A 47 2.77 10.03 5.73
C HIS A 47 3.42 8.82 6.42
N ILE A 48 2.74 7.68 6.46
CA ILE A 48 3.26 6.42 7.01
C ILE A 48 4.56 6.00 6.31
N ALA A 49 4.61 6.13 4.99
CA ALA A 49 5.81 5.81 4.20
C ALA A 49 6.91 6.89 4.30
N GLY A 50 6.68 7.98 5.03
CA GLY A 50 7.63 9.08 5.14
C GLY A 50 7.81 9.88 3.85
N ALA A 51 6.92 9.73 2.86
CA ALA A 51 6.95 10.50 1.61
C ALA A 51 6.56 11.97 1.85
N VAL A 52 5.60 12.21 2.75
CA VAL A 52 5.17 13.54 3.18
C VAL A 52 5.62 13.79 4.63
N LYS A 53 6.08 15.02 4.91
CA LYS A 53 6.50 15.40 6.25
C LYS A 53 5.28 15.61 7.16
N VAL A 54 5.36 15.09 8.38
CA VAL A 54 4.34 15.31 9.41
C VAL A 54 4.25 16.81 9.75
N GLN A 55 3.04 17.38 9.70
CA GLN A 55 2.76 18.75 10.09
C GLN A 55 2.45 18.84 11.59
N GLN A 56 1.55 17.97 12.08
CA GLN A 56 1.18 17.88 13.48
C GLN A 56 0.87 16.43 13.85
N GLY A 57 1.17 16.04 15.08
CA GLY A 57 1.15 14.65 15.53
C GLY A 57 2.49 13.97 15.36
N ARG A 58 2.52 12.64 15.40
CA ARG A 58 3.75 11.88 15.19
C ARG A 58 3.49 10.49 14.60
N ILE A 59 4.51 9.99 13.91
CA ILE A 59 4.55 8.61 13.40
C ILE A 59 5.84 7.97 13.88
N THR A 60 5.72 6.83 14.53
CA THR A 60 6.88 6.08 15.03
C THR A 60 6.90 4.66 14.46
N PHE A 61 8.08 4.20 14.07
CA PHE A 61 8.32 2.82 13.68
C PHE A 61 9.34 2.22 14.65
N ARG A 62 8.94 1.14 15.36
CA ARG A 62 9.73 0.53 16.44
C ARG A 62 10.22 1.55 17.49
N GLY A 63 9.39 2.56 17.79
CA GLY A 63 9.68 3.61 18.76
C GLY A 63 10.57 4.73 18.24
N GLN A 64 11.00 4.69 16.97
CA GLN A 64 11.81 5.73 16.35
C GLN A 64 10.91 6.68 15.54
N GLU A 65 11.01 7.97 15.83
CA GLU A 65 10.36 9.05 15.09
C GLU A 65 11.36 9.64 14.09
N SER A 66 11.44 9.04 12.91
CA SER A 66 12.36 9.48 11.85
C SER A 66 11.77 9.21 10.49
N GLN A 67 11.69 10.23 9.64
CA GLN A 67 11.24 10.11 8.26
C GLN A 67 12.16 9.18 7.45
N GLU A 68 13.44 9.18 7.72
CA GLU A 68 14.41 8.28 7.07
C GLU A 68 14.15 6.83 7.45
N VAL A 69 13.87 6.56 8.74
CA VAL A 69 13.50 5.21 9.22
C VAL A 69 12.22 4.74 8.54
N LEU A 70 11.20 5.61 8.40
CA LEU A 70 9.97 5.26 7.69
C LEU A 70 10.27 4.90 6.24
N ARG A 71 10.98 5.75 5.49
CA ARG A 71 11.33 5.52 4.07
C ARG A 71 12.13 4.23 3.84
N LYS A 72 12.98 3.87 4.79
CA LYS A 72 13.82 2.67 4.68
C LYS A 72 13.02 1.38 4.91
N ASN A 73 12.04 1.41 5.80
CA ASN A 73 11.37 0.20 6.27
C ASN A 73 9.95 0.01 5.72
N ILE A 74 9.38 1.06 5.10
CA ILE A 74 8.01 1.03 4.60
C ILE A 74 8.03 1.22 3.08
N GLY A 75 7.63 0.18 2.37
CA GLY A 75 7.47 0.22 0.93
C GLY A 75 6.07 0.70 0.55
N LEU A 76 5.97 1.69 -0.31
CA LEU A 76 4.72 2.29 -0.77
C LEU A 76 4.47 1.97 -2.25
N THR A 77 3.26 1.52 -2.58
CA THR A 77 2.77 1.55 -3.96
C THR A 77 1.80 2.71 -4.14
N PHE A 78 1.96 3.46 -5.23
CA PHE A 78 1.04 4.55 -5.58
C PHE A 78 -0.24 4.01 -6.24
N GLN A 79 -1.30 4.81 -6.19
CA GLN A 79 -2.57 4.48 -6.84
C GLN A 79 -2.42 4.37 -8.37
N ASP A 80 -1.61 5.24 -8.99
CA ASP A 80 -1.23 5.13 -10.40
C ASP A 80 0.15 4.49 -10.54
N ALA A 81 0.23 3.37 -11.25
CA ALA A 81 1.49 2.69 -11.50
C ALA A 81 2.41 3.46 -12.46
N ASP A 82 1.85 4.34 -13.32
CA ASP A 82 2.65 5.16 -14.24
C ASP A 82 3.48 6.20 -13.49
N ASP A 83 3.04 6.66 -12.33
CA ASP A 83 3.81 7.57 -11.47
C ASP A 83 5.05 6.91 -10.84
N GLN A 84 5.12 5.58 -10.88
CA GLN A 84 6.17 4.80 -10.23
C GLN A 84 7.19 4.20 -11.20
N LEU A 85 6.82 3.98 -12.47
CA LEU A 85 7.64 3.30 -13.46
C LEU A 85 8.34 4.30 -14.39
N LEU A 86 9.62 4.56 -14.14
CA LEU A 86 10.37 5.65 -14.76
C LEU A 86 11.57 5.20 -15.60
N MET A 87 12.00 3.92 -15.50
CA MET A 87 13.20 3.43 -16.13
C MET A 87 12.94 2.88 -17.54
N PRO A 88 13.98 2.75 -18.39
CA PRO A 88 13.85 2.23 -19.75
C PRO A 88 13.31 0.80 -19.87
N SER A 89 13.52 -0.04 -18.83
CA SER A 89 13.04 -1.42 -18.79
C SER A 89 12.54 -1.80 -17.39
N VAL A 90 11.68 -2.81 -17.34
CA VAL A 90 11.13 -3.37 -16.10
C VAL A 90 12.22 -3.79 -15.11
N VAL A 91 13.27 -4.49 -15.59
CA VAL A 91 14.36 -4.92 -14.71
C VAL A 91 15.12 -3.75 -14.11
N GLU A 92 15.24 -2.64 -14.84
CA GLU A 92 15.88 -1.41 -14.34
C GLU A 92 14.99 -0.69 -13.34
N ASP A 93 13.66 -0.64 -13.54
CA ASP A 93 12.73 -0.10 -12.56
C ASP A 93 12.77 -0.88 -11.24
N VAL A 94 12.70 -2.20 -11.30
CA VAL A 94 12.74 -3.05 -10.11
C VAL A 94 14.11 -2.97 -9.41
N ALA A 95 15.20 -2.82 -10.16
CA ALA A 95 16.55 -2.66 -9.60
C ALA A 95 16.84 -1.25 -9.06
N PHE A 96 16.03 -0.25 -9.39
CA PHE A 96 16.33 1.16 -9.13
C PHE A 96 16.61 1.46 -7.66
N SER A 97 15.73 1.02 -6.77
CA SER A 97 15.87 1.24 -5.32
C SER A 97 17.14 0.56 -4.75
N LEU A 98 17.50 -0.59 -5.27
CA LEU A 98 18.70 -1.34 -4.86
C LEU A 98 19.99 -0.60 -5.28
N VAL A 99 20.01 -0.10 -6.51
CA VAL A 99 21.14 0.70 -7.03
C VAL A 99 21.27 2.02 -6.27
N ALA A 100 20.15 2.71 -6.01
CA ALA A 100 20.11 3.93 -5.22
C ALA A 100 20.59 3.69 -3.77
N GLY A 101 20.34 2.49 -3.22
CA GLY A 101 20.84 2.03 -1.93
C GLY A 101 22.31 1.61 -1.91
N GLY A 102 23.05 1.75 -3.04
CA GLY A 102 24.50 1.47 -3.14
C GLY A 102 24.83 0.05 -3.59
N MET A 103 23.87 -0.77 -3.99
CA MET A 103 24.14 -2.09 -4.57
C MET A 103 24.74 -1.94 -5.97
N SER A 104 25.72 -2.79 -6.34
CA SER A 104 26.24 -2.78 -7.71
C SER A 104 25.14 -3.15 -8.71
N ARG A 105 25.13 -2.50 -9.88
CA ARG A 105 24.10 -2.68 -10.92
C ARG A 105 23.90 -4.16 -11.29
N SER A 106 24.99 -4.93 -11.41
CA SER A 106 24.91 -6.37 -11.73
C SER A 106 24.13 -7.15 -10.66
N LYS A 107 24.44 -6.95 -9.37
CA LYS A 107 23.73 -7.63 -8.27
C LYS A 107 22.28 -7.15 -8.14
N ALA A 108 22.03 -5.86 -8.36
CA ALA A 108 20.68 -5.32 -8.34
C ALA A 108 19.80 -5.91 -9.43
N HIS A 109 20.33 -6.07 -10.65
CA HIS A 109 19.62 -6.71 -11.76
C HIS A 109 19.37 -8.22 -11.51
N GLU A 110 20.34 -8.94 -10.95
CA GLU A 110 20.17 -10.35 -10.58
C GLU A 110 19.01 -10.50 -9.57
N ARG A 111 19.01 -9.65 -8.53
CA ARG A 111 17.95 -9.64 -7.52
C ARG A 111 16.60 -9.23 -8.08
N ALA A 112 16.55 -8.21 -8.95
CA ALA A 112 15.34 -7.79 -9.64
C ALA A 112 14.73 -8.94 -10.47
N ARG A 113 15.56 -9.69 -11.21
CA ARG A 113 15.11 -10.87 -11.96
C ARG A 113 14.55 -11.96 -11.07
N ALA A 114 15.16 -12.24 -9.93
CA ALA A 114 14.66 -13.23 -8.97
C ALA A 114 13.27 -12.82 -8.42
N ILE A 115 13.04 -11.53 -8.17
CA ILE A 115 11.74 -11.02 -7.74
C ILE A 115 10.70 -11.15 -8.85
N LEU A 116 11.06 -10.76 -10.08
CA LEU A 116 10.17 -10.89 -11.25
C LEU A 116 9.79 -12.37 -11.48
N ASP A 117 10.74 -13.29 -11.26
CA ASP A 117 10.50 -14.73 -11.35
C ASP A 117 9.52 -15.21 -10.28
N SER A 118 9.71 -14.80 -9.03
CA SER A 118 8.82 -15.15 -7.92
C SER A 118 7.37 -14.69 -8.13
N LEU A 119 7.18 -13.62 -8.90
CA LEU A 119 5.87 -13.09 -9.28
C LEU A 119 5.34 -13.64 -10.61
N GLY A 120 6.12 -14.50 -11.29
CA GLY A 120 5.75 -15.12 -12.57
C GLY A 120 5.72 -14.15 -13.75
N ILE A 121 6.50 -13.07 -13.69
CA ILE A 121 6.55 -12.00 -14.69
C ILE A 121 7.95 -11.80 -15.30
N SER A 122 8.84 -12.80 -15.23
CA SER A 122 10.19 -12.75 -15.80
C SER A 122 10.21 -12.36 -17.29
N HIS A 123 9.16 -12.74 -18.03
CA HIS A 123 9.01 -12.44 -19.46
C HIS A 123 8.83 -10.93 -19.75
N LEU A 124 8.60 -10.11 -18.73
CA LEU A 124 8.48 -8.66 -18.86
C LEU A 124 9.80 -7.93 -18.62
N ALA A 125 10.83 -8.60 -18.09
CA ALA A 125 12.07 -7.98 -17.60
C ALA A 125 12.70 -6.95 -18.54
N GLU A 126 12.76 -7.26 -19.84
CA GLU A 126 13.36 -6.38 -20.85
C GLU A 126 12.36 -5.43 -21.53
N ARG A 127 11.07 -5.54 -21.17
CA ARG A 127 10.05 -4.66 -21.79
C ARG A 127 10.13 -3.26 -21.21
N PRO A 128 9.96 -2.22 -22.02
CA PRO A 128 9.80 -0.87 -21.52
C PRO A 128 8.41 -0.70 -20.86
N PRO A 129 8.31 0.02 -19.73
CA PRO A 129 7.06 0.17 -18.97
C PRO A 129 5.87 0.70 -19.79
N HIS A 130 6.10 1.61 -20.73
CA HIS A 130 5.04 2.16 -21.58
C HIS A 130 4.37 1.15 -22.54
N ARG A 131 4.96 -0.06 -22.69
CA ARG A 131 4.39 -1.18 -23.48
C ARG A 131 3.69 -2.22 -22.63
N LEU A 132 3.55 -1.99 -21.36
CA LEU A 132 2.84 -2.87 -20.44
C LEU A 132 1.35 -2.52 -20.38
N SER A 133 0.50 -3.53 -20.19
CA SER A 133 -0.88 -3.32 -19.79
C SER A 133 -0.95 -2.72 -18.37
N GLY A 134 -2.08 -2.10 -18.01
CA GLY A 134 -2.26 -1.54 -16.67
C GLY A 134 -2.03 -2.58 -15.56
N GLY A 135 -2.50 -3.81 -15.75
CA GLY A 135 -2.25 -4.91 -14.82
C GLY A 135 -0.79 -5.32 -14.72
N GLU A 136 -0.05 -5.38 -15.86
CA GLU A 136 1.38 -5.66 -15.85
C GLU A 136 2.17 -4.54 -15.14
N LYS A 137 1.84 -3.27 -15.40
CA LYS A 137 2.44 -2.12 -14.71
C LYS A 137 2.27 -2.22 -13.20
N ARG A 138 1.06 -2.58 -12.74
CA ARG A 138 0.76 -2.73 -11.30
C ARG A 138 1.61 -3.80 -10.65
N ILE A 139 1.75 -4.99 -11.27
CA ILE A 139 2.57 -6.06 -10.73
C ILE A 139 4.05 -5.70 -10.74
N VAL A 140 4.53 -4.98 -11.77
CA VAL A 140 5.92 -4.48 -11.84
C VAL A 140 6.19 -3.42 -10.77
N SER A 141 5.27 -2.47 -10.57
CA SER A 141 5.35 -1.48 -9.49
C SER A 141 5.47 -2.17 -8.11
N PHE A 142 4.69 -3.21 -7.91
CA PHE A 142 4.77 -4.04 -6.71
C PHE A 142 6.13 -4.76 -6.57
N ALA A 143 6.67 -5.30 -7.67
CA ALA A 143 8.00 -5.92 -7.68
C ALA A 143 9.10 -4.92 -7.27
N GLY A 144 9.01 -3.67 -7.73
CA GLY A 144 9.93 -2.58 -7.37
C GLY A 144 9.92 -2.27 -5.88
N VAL A 145 8.75 -2.28 -5.25
CA VAL A 145 8.63 -2.08 -3.80
C VAL A 145 9.24 -3.26 -3.04
N LEU A 146 8.96 -4.49 -3.45
CA LEU A 146 9.51 -5.70 -2.81
C LEU A 146 11.04 -5.77 -2.92
N ALA A 147 11.64 -5.21 -3.97
CA ALA A 147 13.09 -5.19 -4.16
C ALA A 147 13.81 -4.50 -2.99
N GLY A 148 13.21 -3.47 -2.40
CA GLY A 148 13.75 -2.78 -1.23
C GLY A 148 13.71 -3.58 0.07
N GLU A 149 13.10 -4.77 0.10
CA GLU A 149 12.89 -5.61 1.30
C GLU A 149 12.27 -4.83 2.48
N PRO A 150 11.17 -4.12 2.26
CA PRO A 150 10.53 -3.35 3.32
C PRO A 150 9.95 -4.30 4.39
N GLU A 151 9.91 -3.86 5.65
CA GLU A 151 9.24 -4.60 6.71
C GLU A 151 7.72 -4.43 6.67
N VAL A 152 7.26 -3.30 6.14
CA VAL A 152 5.84 -2.94 5.98
C VAL A 152 5.55 -2.63 4.52
N LEU A 153 4.48 -3.18 4.00
CA LEU A 153 3.94 -2.86 2.68
C LEU A 153 2.71 -1.95 2.85
N ALA A 154 2.83 -0.71 2.42
CA ALA A 154 1.74 0.26 2.31
C ALA A 154 1.23 0.26 0.87
N LEU A 155 0.05 -0.31 0.64
CA LEU A 155 -0.48 -0.59 -0.68
C LEU A 155 -1.72 0.28 -0.93
N ASP A 156 -1.67 1.16 -1.93
CA ASP A 156 -2.79 2.00 -2.32
C ASP A 156 -3.49 1.41 -3.54
N GLU A 157 -4.73 0.93 -3.34
CA GLU A 157 -5.60 0.32 -4.35
C GLU A 157 -4.89 -0.73 -5.23
N PRO A 158 -4.22 -1.76 -4.66
CA PRO A 158 -3.36 -2.66 -5.42
C PRO A 158 -4.09 -3.56 -6.42
N SER A 159 -5.42 -3.68 -6.32
CA SER A 159 -6.25 -4.42 -7.28
C SER A 159 -6.82 -3.56 -8.41
N SER A 160 -6.67 -2.25 -8.34
CA SER A 160 -7.19 -1.33 -9.37
C SER A 160 -6.60 -1.64 -10.75
N ALA A 161 -7.45 -1.67 -11.77
CA ALA A 161 -7.10 -1.95 -13.17
C ALA A 161 -6.51 -3.35 -13.44
N LEU A 162 -6.58 -4.30 -12.49
CA LEU A 162 -6.17 -5.68 -12.72
C LEU A 162 -7.28 -6.51 -13.36
N ASP A 163 -6.91 -7.35 -14.34
CA ASP A 163 -7.77 -8.44 -14.76
C ASP A 163 -7.96 -9.48 -13.63
N PRO A 164 -9.00 -10.35 -13.69
CA PRO A 164 -9.26 -11.30 -12.61
C PRO A 164 -8.11 -12.25 -12.29
N ARG A 165 -7.26 -12.61 -13.26
CA ARG A 165 -6.12 -13.49 -13.04
C ARG A 165 -4.97 -12.76 -12.36
N ALA A 166 -4.69 -11.52 -12.77
CA ALA A 166 -3.68 -10.67 -12.14
C ALA A 166 -4.10 -10.33 -10.70
N ARG A 167 -5.38 -9.95 -10.48
CA ARG A 167 -5.94 -9.72 -9.15
C ARG A 167 -5.74 -10.94 -8.24
N ARG A 168 -6.08 -12.14 -8.70
CA ARG A 168 -5.89 -13.38 -7.93
C ARG A 168 -4.44 -13.60 -7.53
N ARG A 169 -3.48 -13.40 -8.45
CA ARG A 169 -2.05 -13.54 -8.14
C ARG A 169 -1.58 -12.56 -7.05
N VAL A 170 -2.04 -11.31 -7.10
CA VAL A 170 -1.72 -10.32 -6.07
C VAL A 170 -2.30 -10.75 -4.72
N ILE A 171 -3.57 -11.17 -4.67
CA ILE A 171 -4.22 -11.66 -3.44
C ILE A 171 -3.46 -12.86 -2.88
N ASP A 172 -3.15 -13.87 -3.71
CA ASP A 172 -2.43 -15.07 -3.28
C ASP A 172 -1.04 -14.74 -2.72
N PHE A 173 -0.33 -13.77 -3.33
CA PHE A 173 0.94 -13.29 -2.82
C PHE A 173 0.76 -12.58 -1.48
N LEU A 174 -0.17 -11.62 -1.38
CA LEU A 174 -0.43 -10.86 -0.15
C LEU A 174 -0.93 -11.77 0.98
N HIS A 175 -1.67 -12.83 0.66
CA HIS A 175 -2.13 -13.80 1.65
C HIS A 175 -0.97 -14.63 2.22
N LYS A 176 -0.01 -15.03 1.38
CA LYS A 176 1.14 -15.89 1.76
C LYS A 176 2.29 -15.13 2.41
N THR A 177 2.45 -13.85 2.11
CA THR A 177 3.56 -13.05 2.64
C THR A 177 3.47 -12.88 4.14
N LYS A 178 4.64 -12.83 4.80
CA LYS A 178 4.77 -12.55 6.24
C LYS A 178 4.97 -11.06 6.54
N HIS A 179 5.00 -10.21 5.52
CA HIS A 179 5.12 -8.77 5.72
C HIS A 179 3.94 -8.22 6.52
N THR A 180 4.19 -7.19 7.29
CA THR A 180 3.14 -6.31 7.78
C THR A 180 2.54 -5.58 6.59
N ILE A 181 1.21 -5.54 6.47
CA ILE A 181 0.52 -4.92 5.34
C ILE A 181 -0.45 -3.86 5.85
N ILE A 182 -0.43 -2.69 5.20
CA ILE A 182 -1.48 -1.68 5.28
C ILE A 182 -2.09 -1.57 3.89
N LEU A 183 -3.28 -2.08 3.72
CA LEU A 183 -4.01 -2.15 2.45
C LEU A 183 -5.07 -1.07 2.40
N ALA A 184 -4.82 0.03 1.73
CA ALA A 184 -5.85 1.02 1.43
C ALA A 184 -6.64 0.57 0.21
N THR A 185 -7.95 0.41 0.37
CA THR A 185 -8.83 -0.02 -0.71
C THR A 185 -10.29 0.32 -0.44
N HIS A 186 -11.08 0.43 -1.50
CA HIS A 186 -12.54 0.41 -1.48
C HIS A 186 -13.11 -0.97 -1.84
N ASP A 187 -12.26 -1.90 -2.30
CA ASP A 187 -12.61 -3.30 -2.58
C ASP A 187 -12.64 -4.11 -1.26
N LEU A 188 -13.81 -4.16 -0.62
CA LEU A 188 -13.99 -4.85 0.65
C LEU A 188 -13.83 -6.37 0.52
N ASP A 189 -14.12 -6.95 -0.65
CA ASP A 189 -13.89 -8.39 -0.90
C ASP A 189 -12.39 -8.71 -0.93
N MET A 190 -11.56 -7.82 -1.51
CA MET A 190 -10.10 -7.97 -1.42
C MET A 190 -9.60 -7.84 0.02
N ALA A 191 -10.14 -6.88 0.77
CA ALA A 191 -9.78 -6.72 2.18
C ALA A 191 -10.10 -7.99 2.99
N LEU A 192 -11.26 -8.63 2.75
CA LEU A 192 -11.65 -9.91 3.36
C LEU A 192 -10.71 -11.07 2.99
N ASP A 193 -10.15 -11.06 1.77
CA ASP A 193 -9.22 -12.12 1.33
C ASP A 193 -7.82 -11.96 1.94
N VAL A 194 -7.40 -10.73 2.31
CA VAL A 194 -6.01 -10.43 2.68
C VAL A 194 -5.85 -10.08 4.15
N CYS A 195 -6.77 -9.29 4.70
CA CYS A 195 -6.61 -8.63 6.00
C CYS A 195 -7.36 -9.32 7.13
N THR A 196 -7.01 -8.97 8.37
CA THR A 196 -7.65 -9.52 9.59
C THR A 196 -8.38 -8.47 10.40
N ARG A 197 -7.96 -7.20 10.30
CA ARG A 197 -8.56 -6.04 10.95
C ARG A 197 -8.75 -4.92 9.93
N ALA A 198 -9.75 -4.09 10.15
CA ALA A 198 -9.99 -2.90 9.34
C ALA A 198 -10.10 -1.64 10.20
N VAL A 199 -9.69 -0.53 9.61
CA VAL A 199 -9.94 0.84 10.05
C VAL A 199 -10.75 1.51 8.95
N ILE A 200 -11.93 2.04 9.31
CA ILE A 200 -12.76 2.82 8.38
C ILE A 200 -12.41 4.30 8.57
N LEU A 201 -11.94 4.93 7.49
CA LEU A 201 -11.71 6.37 7.44
C LEU A 201 -12.91 7.08 6.83
N SER A 202 -13.33 8.16 7.46
CA SER A 202 -14.36 9.07 6.97
C SER A 202 -13.92 10.51 7.22
N GLU A 203 -13.97 11.35 6.19
CA GLU A 203 -13.65 12.79 6.29
C GLU A 203 -12.35 13.11 7.02
N GLY A 204 -11.30 12.34 6.76
CA GLY A 204 -9.98 12.53 7.38
C GLY A 204 -9.83 12.01 8.81
N SER A 205 -10.83 11.34 9.36
CA SER A 205 -10.83 10.80 10.72
C SER A 205 -11.06 9.29 10.74
N VAL A 206 -10.66 8.62 11.83
CA VAL A 206 -11.03 7.23 12.08
C VAL A 206 -12.48 7.20 12.55
N ALA A 207 -13.37 6.65 11.73
CA ALA A 207 -14.78 6.47 12.08
C ALA A 207 -14.98 5.27 13.01
N CYS A 208 -14.37 4.15 12.69
CA CYS A 208 -14.36 2.94 13.52
C CYS A 208 -13.22 2.01 13.15
N GLU A 209 -12.88 1.10 14.05
CA GLU A 209 -11.93 0.00 13.82
C GLU A 209 -12.45 -1.29 14.46
N GLY A 210 -12.09 -2.42 13.90
CA GLY A 210 -12.51 -3.73 14.41
C GLY A 210 -12.06 -4.87 13.49
N THR A 211 -12.51 -6.07 13.77
CA THR A 211 -12.31 -7.21 12.88
C THR A 211 -13.13 -7.04 11.61
N LEU A 212 -12.68 -7.62 10.50
CA LEU A 212 -13.42 -7.52 9.24
C LEU A 212 -14.85 -8.08 9.33
N PRO A 213 -15.09 -9.27 9.96
CA PRO A 213 -16.45 -9.77 10.09
C PRO A 213 -17.37 -8.82 10.87
N GLU A 214 -16.88 -8.19 11.95
CA GLU A 214 -17.66 -7.24 12.73
C GLU A 214 -18.06 -6.00 11.93
N LEU A 215 -17.13 -5.43 11.18
CA LEU A 215 -17.37 -4.19 10.43
C LEU A 215 -18.09 -4.43 9.10
N PHE A 216 -17.72 -5.49 8.37
CA PHE A 216 -18.16 -5.68 6.99
C PHE A 216 -19.49 -6.43 6.86
N THR A 217 -20.05 -6.94 7.96
CA THR A 217 -21.43 -7.45 8.01
C THR A 217 -22.43 -6.42 8.53
N ASP A 218 -21.96 -5.32 9.13
CA ASP A 218 -22.84 -4.24 9.59
C ASP A 218 -23.12 -3.21 8.49
N ARG A 219 -24.22 -3.42 7.79
CA ARG A 219 -24.69 -2.50 6.73
C ARG A 219 -24.79 -1.05 7.19
N LYS A 220 -25.23 -0.79 8.44
CA LYS A 220 -25.40 0.57 8.93
C LYS A 220 -24.07 1.29 9.09
N ILE A 221 -23.05 0.60 9.61
CA ILE A 221 -21.70 1.15 9.73
C ILE A 221 -21.16 1.49 8.34
N LEU A 222 -21.30 0.57 7.37
CA LEU A 222 -20.79 0.78 6.02
C LEU A 222 -21.48 1.96 5.31
N GLU A 223 -22.82 1.95 5.26
CA GLU A 223 -23.61 3.02 4.62
C GLU A 223 -23.36 4.39 5.25
N ALA A 224 -23.24 4.48 6.59
CA ALA A 224 -22.93 5.72 7.30
C ALA A 224 -21.54 6.30 6.90
N ASN A 225 -20.64 5.46 6.37
CA ASN A 225 -19.29 5.86 5.94
C ASN A 225 -19.11 5.81 4.41
N GLY A 226 -20.21 5.81 3.66
CA GLY A 226 -20.19 5.83 2.19
C GLY A 226 -19.67 4.54 1.55
N LEU A 227 -19.82 3.41 2.24
CA LEU A 227 -19.42 2.08 1.77
C LEU A 227 -20.65 1.18 1.59
N GLU A 228 -20.52 0.17 0.75
CA GLU A 228 -21.55 -0.87 0.53
C GLU A 228 -21.08 -2.20 1.12
N LEU A 229 -22.01 -3.13 1.32
CA LEU A 229 -21.66 -4.49 1.74
C LEU A 229 -20.72 -5.14 0.71
N PRO A 230 -19.72 -5.92 1.16
CA PRO A 230 -18.97 -6.78 0.26
C PRO A 230 -19.90 -7.68 -0.55
N LEU A 231 -19.55 -7.97 -1.80
CA LEU A 231 -20.34 -8.87 -2.66
C LEU A 231 -20.56 -10.24 -2.02
N ARG A 232 -19.62 -10.68 -1.17
CA ARG A 232 -19.68 -11.91 -0.40
C ARG A 232 -20.83 -11.95 0.63
N TYR A 233 -21.31 -10.78 1.07
CA TYR A 233 -22.36 -10.61 2.10
C TYR A 233 -23.62 -9.91 1.57
N SER A 234 -23.66 -9.58 0.27
CA SER A 234 -24.81 -8.94 -0.41
C SER A 234 -25.79 -9.95 -0.96
#